data_9b672df45d0a713e53f6e42d5c911c95
#
_entry.id   9b672df45d0a713e53f6e42d5c911c95
#
_cell.length_a   1.000
_cell.length_b   1.000
_cell.length_c   1.000
_cell.angle_alpha   90.00
_cell.angle_beta   90.00
_cell.angle_gamma   90.00
#
_symmetry.space_group_name_H-M   'P 1'
#
loop_
_entity.id
_entity.type
_entity.pdbx_description
1 polymer ?
#
loop_
_entity_poly.entity_id
_entity_poly.type
_entity_poly.pdbx_seq_one_letter_code
_entity_poly.pdbx_strand_id
1 'polypeptide(L)'
;ELNYDMGFRTLPSPKGRTSKNFNVINPIADADIIFNVCKLKTHTLTGMTCAVKNFFGVIPGTQKVEMHARFSNQQCFGSALIDLCEMICDHRPVVCICDAVVGMEGNGPSGGTPRDIGCLIVSRSPFALDAVAEHIIAHDGEVPMVSEARRLGLCRPYSELEIVGDGADAFIVPDYKHSDAKRGRIFSILPPFLQPRPSVMRSMCVGCGRCAESCPAHTIEIKNGKAVIGRRDCIKCFCCQELCPKHAIEVKKNFIFKLAH
;
A
#
# COMPACT_ATOMS: atom_id res chain seq x y z
N GLU A 1 0.42 -20.02 15.90
CA GLU A 1 -1.05 -20.18 15.86
C GLU A 1 -1.66 -19.18 14.89
N LEU A 2 -2.66 -19.58 14.10
CA LEU A 2 -3.38 -18.65 13.22
C LEU A 2 -4.48 -17.95 14.02
N ASN A 3 -4.66 -16.66 13.78
CA ASN A 3 -5.76 -15.92 14.37
C ASN A 3 -7.08 -16.19 13.63
N TYR A 4 -8.05 -16.74 14.34
CA TYR A 4 -9.44 -16.95 13.90
C TYR A 4 -10.43 -16.02 14.61
N ASP A 5 -9.95 -15.20 15.55
CA ASP A 5 -10.78 -14.22 16.24
C ASP A 5 -11.13 -13.07 15.27
N MET A 6 -12.43 -12.86 15.06
CA MET A 6 -12.97 -11.78 14.24
C MET A 6 -13.27 -10.52 15.05
N GLY A 7 -13.04 -10.55 16.36
CA GLY A 7 -13.23 -9.41 17.24
C GLY A 7 -12.17 -8.33 17.04
N PHE A 8 -12.51 -7.14 17.51
CA PHE A 8 -11.61 -5.99 17.45
C PHE A 8 -11.79 -5.08 18.66
N ARG A 9 -10.81 -4.25 18.92
CA ARG A 9 -10.86 -3.16 19.92
C ARG A 9 -10.55 -1.84 19.27
N THR A 10 -11.16 -0.80 19.81
CA THR A 10 -10.85 0.58 19.45
C THR A 10 -9.69 1.08 20.31
N LEU A 11 -8.56 1.36 19.70
CA LEU A 11 -7.42 1.97 20.39
C LEU A 11 -7.37 3.48 20.11
N PRO A 12 -7.08 4.29 21.15
CA PRO A 12 -6.93 5.73 20.99
C PRO A 12 -5.65 6.07 20.23
N SER A 13 -5.74 7.07 19.37
CA SER A 13 -4.62 7.66 18.62
C SER A 13 -4.55 9.16 18.92
N PRO A 14 -4.09 9.57 20.09
CA PRO A 14 -4.13 10.97 20.52
C PRO A 14 -3.32 11.90 19.60
N LYS A 15 -2.21 11.41 19.07
CA LYS A 15 -1.38 12.10 18.06
C LYS A 15 -1.95 12.05 16.65
N GLY A 16 -2.94 11.20 16.39
CA GLY A 16 -3.52 10.99 15.06
C GLY A 16 -4.02 12.29 14.44
N ARG A 17 -3.68 12.53 13.19
CA ARG A 17 -4.01 13.74 12.42
C ARG A 17 -5.24 13.50 11.56
N THR A 18 -5.39 12.29 11.08
CA THR A 18 -6.50 11.84 10.22
C THR A 18 -7.59 11.11 11.01
N SER A 19 -7.21 10.42 12.09
CA SER A 19 -8.15 9.72 12.97
C SER A 19 -7.67 9.74 14.43
N LYS A 20 -8.62 9.95 15.36
CA LYS A 20 -8.32 9.94 16.81
C LYS A 20 -8.42 8.55 17.44
N ASN A 21 -8.86 7.58 16.69
CA ASN A 21 -8.90 6.19 17.10
C ASN A 21 -8.87 5.27 15.89
N PHE A 22 -8.47 4.03 16.11
CA PHE A 22 -8.50 2.96 15.11
C PHE A 22 -9.06 1.67 15.73
N ASN A 23 -9.84 0.95 14.95
CA ASN A 23 -10.24 -0.41 15.31
C ASN A 23 -9.13 -1.36 14.85
N VAL A 24 -8.62 -2.17 15.76
CA VAL A 24 -7.59 -3.17 15.47
C VAL A 24 -8.04 -4.54 15.95
N ILE A 25 -7.63 -5.59 15.27
CA ILE A 25 -7.92 -6.97 15.67
C ILE A 25 -7.39 -7.24 17.10
N ASN A 26 -8.10 -8.05 17.87
CA ASN A 26 -7.79 -8.31 19.27
C ASN A 26 -6.33 -8.74 19.52
N PRO A 27 -5.70 -9.63 18.72
CA PRO A 27 -4.32 -10.04 18.95
C PRO A 27 -3.31 -8.88 18.97
N ILE A 28 -3.55 -7.82 18.21
CA ILE A 28 -2.70 -6.63 18.23
C ILE A 28 -2.87 -5.83 19.51
N ALA A 29 -4.10 -5.74 20.00
CA ALA A 29 -4.40 -5.04 21.26
C ALA A 29 -3.84 -5.79 22.48
N ASP A 30 -3.73 -7.12 22.42
CA ASP A 30 -3.29 -7.99 23.52
C ASP A 30 -1.79 -8.32 23.48
N ALA A 31 -1.11 -8.11 22.35
CA ALA A 31 0.30 -8.46 22.19
C ALA A 31 1.22 -7.66 23.11
N ASP A 32 2.25 -8.29 23.67
CA ASP A 32 3.33 -7.63 24.41
C ASP A 32 4.38 -7.04 23.45
N ILE A 33 4.61 -7.71 22.32
CA ILE A 33 5.52 -7.30 21.25
C ILE A 33 4.92 -7.70 19.89
N ILE A 34 5.16 -6.88 18.88
CA ILE A 34 4.67 -7.11 17.52
C ILE A 34 5.85 -7.32 16.58
N PHE A 35 5.90 -8.49 15.93
CA PHE A 35 6.79 -8.74 14.80
C PHE A 35 6.05 -8.45 13.50
N ASN A 36 6.41 -7.34 12.86
CA ASN A 36 5.85 -6.92 11.59
C ASN A 36 6.68 -7.49 10.44
N VAL A 37 6.31 -8.68 9.96
CA VAL A 37 6.99 -9.35 8.84
C VAL A 37 6.31 -8.96 7.55
N CYS A 38 6.99 -8.20 6.71
CA CYS A 38 6.45 -7.65 5.46
C CYS A 38 7.27 -8.07 4.25
N LYS A 39 6.71 -7.85 3.07
CA LYS A 39 7.33 -8.08 1.75
C LYS A 39 7.51 -6.77 1.02
N LEU A 40 8.70 -6.52 0.47
CA LEU A 40 8.93 -5.35 -0.38
C LEU A 40 8.26 -5.53 -1.73
N LYS A 41 7.34 -4.64 -2.06
CA LYS A 41 6.63 -4.66 -3.35
C LYS A 41 6.04 -3.30 -3.72
N THR A 42 5.87 -3.08 -5.01
CA THR A 42 5.12 -1.93 -5.52
C THR A 42 3.66 -1.97 -5.12
N HIS A 43 3.03 -0.81 -5.09
CA HIS A 43 1.60 -0.66 -4.82
C HIS A 43 1.01 0.49 -5.64
N THR A 44 -0.09 0.22 -6.32
CA THR A 44 -0.73 1.19 -7.23
C THR A 44 -1.17 2.47 -6.51
N LEU A 45 -1.73 2.37 -5.32
CA LEU A 45 -2.21 3.54 -4.57
C LEU A 45 -1.11 4.20 -3.73
N THR A 46 -0.24 3.43 -3.07
CA THR A 46 0.73 3.97 -2.10
C THR A 46 2.17 4.00 -2.62
N GLY A 47 2.40 3.65 -3.88
CA GLY A 47 3.73 3.55 -4.49
C GLY A 47 4.47 2.27 -4.05
N MET A 48 4.55 2.02 -2.76
CA MET A 48 5.22 0.88 -2.16
C MET A 48 4.37 0.23 -1.07
N THR A 49 4.55 -1.06 -0.85
CA THR A 49 4.16 -1.80 0.34
C THR A 49 5.43 -2.28 1.03
N CYS A 50 5.56 -1.92 2.30
CA CYS A 50 6.61 -2.40 3.19
C CYS A 50 6.09 -2.37 4.63
N ALA A 51 6.88 -2.00 5.65
CA ALA A 51 6.50 -2.11 7.04
C ALA A 51 5.29 -1.24 7.43
N VAL A 52 5.26 0.03 7.05
CA VAL A 52 4.14 0.95 7.38
C VAL A 52 2.83 0.44 6.78
N LYS A 53 2.81 0.13 5.48
CA LYS A 53 1.59 -0.38 4.82
C LYS A 53 1.16 -1.74 5.36
N ASN A 54 2.09 -2.59 5.83
CA ASN A 54 1.77 -3.90 6.37
C ASN A 54 0.89 -3.82 7.63
N PHE A 55 1.05 -2.78 8.45
CA PHE A 55 0.16 -2.52 9.59
C PHE A 55 -1.30 -2.29 9.19
N PHE A 56 -1.59 -1.94 7.95
CA PHE A 56 -2.98 -1.90 7.49
C PHE A 56 -3.67 -3.27 7.59
N GLY A 57 -2.89 -4.34 7.67
CA GLY A 57 -3.37 -5.70 7.94
C GLY A 57 -4.14 -5.86 9.25
N VAL A 58 -3.85 -5.04 10.26
CA VAL A 58 -4.48 -5.12 11.59
C VAL A 58 -5.89 -4.53 11.65
N ILE A 59 -6.27 -3.75 10.64
CA ILE A 59 -7.63 -3.22 10.53
C ILE A 59 -8.58 -4.36 10.15
N PRO A 60 -9.74 -4.54 10.83
CA PRO A 60 -10.73 -5.54 10.48
C PRO A 60 -11.16 -5.48 9.01
N GLY A 61 -11.37 -6.65 8.38
CA GLY A 61 -11.50 -6.79 6.94
C GLY A 61 -12.47 -5.83 6.25
N THR A 62 -13.69 -5.69 6.75
CA THR A 62 -14.72 -4.79 6.20
C THR A 62 -14.34 -3.30 6.34
N GLN A 63 -13.70 -2.92 7.44
CA GLN A 63 -13.30 -1.55 7.71
C GLN A 63 -12.13 -1.08 6.84
N LYS A 64 -11.34 -1.98 6.24
CA LYS A 64 -10.33 -1.63 5.24
C LYS A 64 -10.95 -0.93 4.02
N VAL A 65 -12.11 -1.38 3.60
CA VAL A 65 -12.87 -0.80 2.48
C VAL A 65 -13.34 0.61 2.83
N GLU A 66 -13.84 0.81 4.06
CA GLU A 66 -14.26 2.12 4.55
C GLU A 66 -13.09 3.11 4.62
N MET A 67 -11.92 2.66 5.08
CA MET A 67 -10.72 3.50 5.08
C MET A 67 -10.29 3.93 3.68
N HIS A 68 -10.38 3.05 2.68
CA HIS A 68 -10.12 3.42 1.28
C HIS A 68 -11.15 4.42 0.72
N ALA A 69 -12.40 4.35 1.16
CA ALA A 69 -13.42 5.33 0.79
C ALA A 69 -13.17 6.70 1.45
N ARG A 70 -12.88 6.68 2.75
CA ARG A 70 -12.63 7.88 3.55
C ARG A 70 -11.36 8.62 3.12
N PHE A 71 -10.30 7.89 2.79
CA PHE A 71 -8.99 8.40 2.38
C PHE A 71 -8.71 8.05 0.91
N SER A 72 -9.49 8.62 0.00
CA SER A 72 -9.54 8.22 -1.41
C SER A 72 -8.33 8.63 -2.26
N ASN A 73 -7.48 9.57 -1.78
CA ASN A 73 -6.27 9.96 -2.48
C ASN A 73 -5.00 9.42 -1.79
N GLN A 74 -3.91 9.33 -2.55
CA GLN A 74 -2.64 8.75 -2.09
C GLN A 74 -2.10 9.43 -0.82
N GLN A 75 -2.17 10.74 -0.75
CA GLN A 75 -1.60 11.51 0.35
C GLN A 75 -2.42 11.33 1.64
N CYS A 76 -3.74 11.47 1.55
CA CYS A 76 -4.62 11.26 2.71
C CYS A 76 -4.55 9.82 3.22
N PHE A 77 -4.47 8.83 2.30
CA PHE A 77 -4.33 7.44 2.69
C PHE A 77 -2.96 7.16 3.32
N GLY A 78 -1.88 7.73 2.76
CA GLY A 78 -0.55 7.68 3.34
C GLY A 78 -0.51 8.26 4.76
N SER A 79 -1.10 9.43 4.98
CA SER A 79 -1.19 10.05 6.32
C SER A 79 -1.99 9.19 7.30
N ALA A 80 -3.07 8.54 6.85
CA ALA A 80 -3.86 7.63 7.70
C ALA A 80 -3.07 6.37 8.08
N LEU A 81 -2.26 5.84 7.17
CA LEU A 81 -1.36 4.72 7.46
C LEU A 81 -0.26 5.10 8.45
N ILE A 82 0.28 6.32 8.35
CA ILE A 82 1.24 6.85 9.33
C ILE A 82 0.60 6.97 10.72
N ASP A 83 -0.59 7.55 10.82
CA ASP A 83 -1.30 7.67 12.09
C ASP A 83 -1.57 6.30 12.74
N LEU A 84 -2.00 5.31 11.95
CA LEU A 84 -2.19 3.93 12.41
C LEU A 84 -0.87 3.31 12.89
N CYS A 85 0.19 3.46 12.11
CA CYS A 85 1.51 2.92 12.43
C CYS A 85 2.09 3.55 13.70
N GLU A 86 2.03 4.89 13.82
CA GLU A 86 2.48 5.63 14.99
C GLU A 86 1.70 5.21 16.24
N MET A 87 0.39 5.08 16.14
CA MET A 87 -0.47 4.60 17.22
C MET A 87 -0.04 3.20 17.71
N ILE A 88 0.20 2.26 16.79
CA ILE A 88 0.64 0.91 17.16
C ILE A 88 2.01 0.95 17.86
N CYS A 89 2.97 1.70 17.31
CA CYS A 89 4.30 1.85 17.89
C CYS A 89 4.30 2.54 19.26
N ASP A 90 3.36 3.45 19.51
CA ASP A 90 3.17 4.08 20.82
C ASP A 90 2.59 3.09 21.85
N HIS A 91 1.76 2.16 21.41
CA HIS A 91 1.10 1.19 22.29
C HIS A 91 1.95 -0.05 22.58
N ARG A 92 2.77 -0.50 21.62
CA ARG A 92 3.52 -1.77 21.72
C ARG A 92 4.91 -1.66 21.12
N PRO A 93 5.91 -2.34 21.69
CA PRO A 93 7.20 -2.53 21.02
C PRO A 93 7.02 -3.27 19.70
N VAL A 94 7.70 -2.78 18.66
CA VAL A 94 7.63 -3.34 17.31
C VAL A 94 9.01 -3.73 16.82
N VAL A 95 9.10 -4.86 16.14
CA VAL A 95 10.25 -5.25 15.33
C VAL A 95 9.76 -5.51 13.91
N CYS A 96 10.26 -4.76 12.96
CA CYS A 96 9.92 -4.91 11.55
C CYS A 96 11.00 -5.72 10.83
N ILE A 97 10.58 -6.70 10.04
CA ILE A 97 11.42 -7.55 9.20
C ILE A 97 10.84 -7.51 7.79
N CYS A 98 11.58 -6.91 6.87
CA CYS A 98 11.17 -6.89 5.46
C CYS A 98 11.93 -7.95 4.67
N ASP A 99 11.18 -8.87 4.09
CA ASP A 99 11.70 -9.77 3.07
C ASP A 99 11.78 -9.01 1.73
N ALA A 100 12.99 -8.66 1.37
CA ALA A 100 13.37 -8.11 0.08
C ALA A 100 14.33 -9.06 -0.67
N VAL A 101 14.34 -10.36 -0.36
CA VAL A 101 15.14 -11.34 -1.14
C VAL A 101 14.60 -11.39 -2.57
N VAL A 102 13.30 -11.62 -2.71
CA VAL A 102 12.60 -11.47 -3.99
C VAL A 102 11.46 -10.49 -3.79
N GLY A 103 11.61 -9.26 -4.23
CA GLY A 103 10.56 -8.26 -4.19
C GLY A 103 9.54 -8.43 -5.32
N MET A 104 8.61 -7.47 -5.44
CA MET A 104 7.67 -7.39 -6.56
C MET A 104 7.73 -6.00 -7.18
N GLU A 105 7.97 -5.92 -8.46
CA GLU A 105 7.96 -4.68 -9.25
C GLU A 105 6.74 -4.57 -10.18
N GLY A 106 6.49 -3.41 -10.80
CA GLY A 106 5.37 -3.17 -11.72
C GLY A 106 4.06 -2.82 -11.01
N ASN A 107 2.94 -3.26 -11.54
CA ASN A 107 1.59 -2.89 -11.05
C ASN A 107 1.12 -3.77 -9.88
N GLY A 108 1.84 -3.68 -8.74
CA GLY A 108 1.44 -4.32 -7.49
C GLY A 108 0.13 -3.75 -6.87
N PRO A 109 -0.33 -4.34 -5.76
CA PRO A 109 0.39 -5.28 -4.88
C PRO A 109 0.26 -6.76 -5.25
N SER A 110 -0.52 -7.13 -6.26
CA SER A 110 -0.77 -8.53 -6.63
C SER A 110 -0.55 -8.83 -8.12
N GLY A 111 -0.48 -7.83 -8.97
CA GLY A 111 -0.34 -7.97 -10.43
C GLY A 111 1.05 -7.60 -10.96
N GLY A 112 2.05 -7.49 -10.10
CA GLY A 112 3.43 -7.22 -10.50
C GLY A 112 4.20 -8.49 -10.85
N THR A 113 5.48 -8.32 -11.16
CA THR A 113 6.43 -9.40 -11.49
C THR A 113 7.46 -9.56 -10.36
N PRO A 114 7.97 -10.77 -10.09
CA PRO A 114 9.07 -10.97 -9.16
C PRO A 114 10.31 -10.17 -9.59
N ARG A 115 11.04 -9.66 -8.60
CA ARG A 115 12.32 -8.96 -8.79
C ARG A 115 13.30 -9.39 -7.71
N ASP A 116 14.42 -9.98 -8.12
CA ASP A 116 15.50 -10.34 -7.21
C ASP A 116 16.18 -9.07 -6.70
N ILE A 117 16.28 -8.94 -5.38
CA ILE A 117 16.94 -7.84 -4.67
C ILE A 117 18.03 -8.42 -3.76
N GLY A 118 17.73 -9.51 -3.04
CA GLY A 118 18.71 -10.32 -2.33
C GLY A 118 18.96 -9.91 -0.87
N CYS A 119 18.11 -9.10 -0.24
CA CYS A 119 18.36 -8.67 1.14
C CYS A 119 17.15 -8.85 2.08
N LEU A 120 17.46 -8.83 3.37
CA LEU A 120 16.51 -8.64 4.47
C LEU A 120 16.79 -7.29 5.14
N ILE A 121 15.74 -6.56 5.48
CA ILE A 121 15.87 -5.29 6.19
C ILE A 121 15.17 -5.44 7.54
N VAL A 122 15.88 -5.13 8.62
CA VAL A 122 15.34 -5.24 9.99
C VAL A 122 15.47 -3.90 10.70
N SER A 123 14.41 -3.47 11.39
CA SER A 123 14.42 -2.23 12.15
C SER A 123 13.36 -2.26 13.26
N ARG A 124 13.62 -1.52 14.33
CA ARG A 124 12.59 -1.20 15.33
C ARG A 124 11.68 -0.05 14.89
N SER A 125 12.12 0.73 13.90
CA SER A 125 11.34 1.81 13.30
C SER A 125 10.78 1.37 11.94
N PRO A 126 9.46 1.20 11.78
CA PRO A 126 8.85 0.94 10.48
C PRO A 126 9.12 2.06 9.48
N PHE A 127 9.23 3.29 9.96
CA PHE A 127 9.49 4.46 9.13
C PHE A 127 10.91 4.47 8.57
N ALA A 128 11.93 4.14 9.40
CA ALA A 128 13.31 4.02 8.96
C ALA A 128 13.48 2.83 7.99
N LEU A 129 12.81 1.70 8.27
CA LEU A 129 12.83 0.54 7.38
C LEU A 129 12.26 0.89 6.01
N ASP A 130 11.12 1.57 5.95
CA ASP A 130 10.49 1.98 4.69
C ASP A 130 11.36 3.00 3.92
N ALA A 131 12.11 3.88 4.62
CA ALA A 131 13.05 4.82 3.99
C ALA A 131 14.24 4.09 3.35
N VAL A 132 14.76 3.05 3.98
CA VAL A 132 15.81 2.19 3.40
C VAL A 132 15.25 1.42 2.20
N ALA A 133 14.04 0.87 2.31
CA ALA A 133 13.40 0.17 1.22
C ALA A 133 13.15 1.07 0.00
N GLU A 134 12.72 2.34 0.23
CA GLU A 134 12.57 3.36 -0.82
C GLU A 134 13.89 3.62 -1.55
N HIS A 135 15.00 3.71 -0.81
CA HIS A 135 16.32 3.91 -1.38
C HIS A 135 16.77 2.71 -2.25
N ILE A 136 16.58 1.48 -1.75
CA ILE A 136 16.95 0.24 -2.46
C ILE A 136 16.24 0.14 -3.80
N ILE A 137 14.96 0.48 -3.87
CA ILE A 137 14.19 0.43 -5.11
C ILE A 137 14.37 1.67 -5.99
N ALA A 138 15.36 2.53 -5.68
CA ALA A 138 15.65 3.76 -6.42
C ALA A 138 14.39 4.58 -6.76
N HIS A 139 13.54 4.80 -5.76
CA HIS A 139 12.29 5.51 -5.95
C HIS A 139 12.53 7.02 -6.09
N ASP A 140 12.60 7.53 -7.32
CA ASP A 140 12.83 8.95 -7.64
C ASP A 140 11.68 9.85 -7.29
N GLY A 141 11.24 9.86 -6.17
CA GLY A 141 10.10 10.63 -5.81
C GLY A 141 9.60 10.10 -4.52
N GLU A 142 8.52 10.54 -4.11
CA GLU A 142 8.11 10.37 -2.76
C GLU A 142 7.15 9.19 -2.67
N VAL A 143 7.56 8.13 -2.01
CA VAL A 143 6.59 7.19 -1.44
C VAL A 143 5.78 7.96 -0.41
N PRO A 144 4.46 8.12 -0.55
CA PRO A 144 3.66 9.02 0.29
C PRO A 144 3.85 8.82 1.80
N MET A 145 4.02 7.57 2.23
CA MET A 145 4.24 7.25 3.65
C MET A 145 5.64 7.67 4.12
N VAL A 146 6.67 7.50 3.30
CA VAL A 146 8.04 7.88 3.66
C VAL A 146 8.19 9.40 3.69
N SER A 147 7.66 10.08 2.69
CA SER A 147 7.62 11.54 2.62
C SER A 147 6.89 12.16 3.82
N GLU A 148 5.73 11.62 4.15
CA GLU A 148 4.96 12.09 5.30
C GLU A 148 5.67 11.80 6.63
N ALA A 149 6.28 10.62 6.79
CA ALA A 149 7.07 10.29 7.98
C ALA A 149 8.26 11.26 8.18
N ARG A 150 8.95 11.61 7.09
CA ARG A 150 10.03 12.63 7.12
C ARG A 150 9.49 14.00 7.52
N ARG A 151 8.40 14.45 6.88
CA ARG A 151 7.76 15.75 7.19
C ARG A 151 7.34 15.87 8.66
N LEU A 152 6.96 14.76 9.28
CA LEU A 152 6.52 14.70 10.68
C LEU A 152 7.68 14.46 11.67
N GLY A 153 8.92 14.31 11.19
CA GLY A 153 10.07 14.01 12.04
C GLY A 153 10.08 12.58 12.61
N LEU A 154 9.27 11.68 12.08
CA LEU A 154 9.21 10.27 12.49
C LEU A 154 10.34 9.43 11.87
N CYS A 155 10.95 9.93 10.80
CA CYS A 155 12.09 9.34 10.14
C CYS A 155 13.10 10.42 9.74
N ARG A 156 14.38 10.13 9.92
CA ARG A 156 15.46 10.96 9.38
C ARG A 156 15.63 10.72 7.87
N PRO A 157 16.27 11.65 7.14
CA PRO A 157 16.74 11.37 5.78
C PRO A 157 17.58 10.09 5.73
N TYR A 158 17.55 9.37 4.62
CA TYR A 158 18.32 8.13 4.46
C TYR A 158 19.80 8.32 4.79
N SER A 159 20.41 9.43 4.36
CA SER A 159 21.82 9.78 4.60
C SER A 159 22.20 9.94 6.08
N GLU A 160 21.23 10.06 6.97
CA GLU A 160 21.42 10.21 8.42
C GLU A 160 21.04 8.94 9.20
N LEU A 161 20.61 7.88 8.50
CA LEU A 161 20.29 6.61 9.13
C LEU A 161 21.57 5.81 9.38
N GLU A 162 21.69 5.28 10.59
CA GLU A 162 22.73 4.30 10.91
C GLU A 162 22.29 2.93 10.38
N ILE A 163 23.05 2.40 9.44
CA ILE A 163 22.82 1.10 8.80
C ILE A 163 23.94 0.16 9.20
N VAL A 164 23.57 -0.98 9.76
CA VAL A 164 24.48 -2.04 10.18
C VAL A 164 24.32 -3.24 9.29
N GLY A 165 25.39 -3.90 8.92
CA GLY A 165 25.43 -5.04 8.00
C GLY A 165 26.04 -4.68 6.65
N ASP A 166 25.53 -5.25 5.57
CA ASP A 166 26.12 -5.12 4.23
C ASP A 166 25.92 -3.75 3.58
N GLY A 167 25.13 -2.87 4.22
CA GLY A 167 24.77 -1.56 3.67
C GLY A 167 23.69 -1.64 2.60
N ALA A 168 22.81 -0.65 2.54
CA ALA A 168 21.70 -0.67 1.59
C ALA A 168 22.13 -0.38 0.15
N ASP A 169 23.25 0.35 -0.04
CA ASP A 169 23.74 0.73 -1.37
C ASP A 169 24.16 -0.49 -2.21
N ALA A 170 24.57 -1.59 -1.55
CA ALA A 170 24.91 -2.85 -2.21
C ALA A 170 23.69 -3.53 -2.90
N PHE A 171 22.47 -3.14 -2.53
CA PHE A 171 21.23 -3.76 -2.98
C PHE A 171 20.36 -2.84 -3.83
N ILE A 172 20.89 -1.68 -4.25
CA ILE A 172 20.13 -0.74 -5.09
C ILE A 172 19.77 -1.40 -6.43
N VAL A 173 18.51 -1.27 -6.80
CA VAL A 173 17.95 -1.75 -8.08
C VAL A 173 17.56 -0.53 -8.92
N PRO A 174 18.49 0.04 -9.72
CA PRO A 174 18.25 1.33 -10.41
C PRO A 174 17.18 1.25 -11.50
N ASP A 175 16.96 0.07 -12.07
CA ASP A 175 15.97 -0.22 -13.13
C ASP A 175 14.67 -0.81 -12.56
N TYR A 176 14.39 -0.64 -11.25
CA TYR A 176 13.18 -1.15 -10.62
C TYR A 176 11.93 -0.54 -11.24
N LYS A 177 11.02 -1.40 -11.69
CA LYS A 177 9.79 -0.97 -12.37
C LYS A 177 8.74 -0.56 -11.35
N HIS A 178 8.56 0.73 -11.18
CA HIS A 178 7.53 1.26 -10.30
C HIS A 178 6.12 1.06 -10.88
N SER A 179 5.10 1.18 -10.01
CA SER A 179 3.72 1.15 -10.46
C SER A 179 3.42 2.30 -11.41
N ASP A 180 2.63 2.04 -12.43
CA ASP A 180 2.17 3.04 -13.40
C ASP A 180 1.40 4.21 -12.78
N ALA A 181 0.84 4.01 -11.59
CA ALA A 181 0.17 5.06 -10.83
C ALA A 181 1.14 6.02 -10.10
N LYS A 182 2.46 5.73 -10.08
CA LYS A 182 3.50 6.53 -9.40
C LYS A 182 3.58 7.99 -9.89
N ARG A 183 3.18 8.29 -11.11
CA ARG A 183 3.16 9.65 -11.64
C ARG A 183 2.08 10.56 -11.02
N GLY A 184 1.68 10.26 -9.78
CA GLY A 184 0.54 10.83 -9.07
C GLY A 184 0.48 12.35 -8.99
N ARG A 185 1.60 13.05 -8.83
CA ARG A 185 1.57 14.51 -8.69
C ARG A 185 1.20 15.21 -10.01
N ILE A 186 1.67 14.69 -11.13
CA ILE A 186 1.25 15.19 -12.47
C ILE A 186 -0.17 14.73 -12.79
N PHE A 187 -0.55 13.51 -12.39
CA PHE A 187 -1.87 12.95 -12.65
C PHE A 187 -3.00 13.56 -11.80
N SER A 188 -2.69 14.09 -10.61
CA SER A 188 -3.70 14.79 -9.80
C SER A 188 -4.17 16.10 -10.41
N ILE A 189 -3.35 16.71 -11.26
CA ILE A 189 -3.67 17.96 -12.00
C ILE A 189 -4.45 17.65 -13.29
N LEU A 190 -4.39 16.40 -13.77
CA LEU A 190 -5.07 16.01 -15.00
C LEU A 190 -6.59 15.84 -14.79
N PRO A 191 -7.39 16.17 -15.81
CA PRO A 191 -8.82 15.89 -15.80
C PRO A 191 -9.10 14.41 -15.46
N PRO A 192 -10.15 14.10 -14.71
CA PRO A 192 -10.45 12.75 -14.21
C PRO A 192 -10.49 11.65 -15.28
N PHE A 193 -10.86 12.00 -16.53
CA PHE A 193 -10.94 11.06 -17.65
C PHE A 193 -9.56 10.65 -18.20
N LEU A 194 -8.50 11.44 -17.92
CA LEU A 194 -7.12 11.14 -18.31
C LEU A 194 -6.34 10.34 -17.28
N GLN A 195 -6.82 10.29 -16.04
CA GLN A 195 -6.14 9.59 -14.96
C GLN A 195 -6.17 8.07 -15.14
N PRO A 196 -5.14 7.33 -14.66
CA PRO A 196 -5.15 5.87 -14.62
C PRO A 196 -6.39 5.33 -13.90
N ARG A 197 -6.95 4.25 -14.42
CA ARG A 197 -8.19 3.66 -13.86
C ARG A 197 -8.16 2.14 -13.92
N PRO A 198 -8.88 1.46 -13.02
CA PRO A 198 -9.04 0.02 -13.11
C PRO A 198 -9.86 -0.35 -14.37
N SER A 199 -9.43 -1.41 -15.04
CA SER A 199 -10.07 -1.95 -16.25
C SER A 199 -10.11 -3.47 -16.18
N VAL A 200 -11.26 -4.06 -16.51
CA VAL A 200 -11.44 -5.51 -16.45
C VAL A 200 -10.95 -6.16 -17.74
N MET A 201 -10.01 -7.08 -17.61
CA MET A 201 -9.61 -8.01 -18.67
C MET A 201 -10.67 -9.11 -18.80
N ARG A 202 -11.57 -8.99 -19.77
CA ARG A 202 -12.72 -9.87 -19.90
C ARG A 202 -12.35 -11.35 -20.10
N SER A 203 -11.24 -11.65 -20.74
CA SER A 203 -10.73 -13.01 -20.93
C SER A 203 -10.39 -13.70 -19.60
N MET A 204 -9.88 -12.97 -18.62
CA MET A 204 -9.45 -13.49 -17.32
C MET A 204 -10.55 -13.42 -16.26
N CYS A 205 -11.53 -12.55 -16.43
CA CYS A 205 -12.60 -12.37 -15.45
C CYS A 205 -13.55 -13.58 -15.46
N VAL A 206 -13.81 -14.14 -14.28
CA VAL A 206 -14.72 -15.29 -14.08
C VAL A 206 -16.05 -14.88 -13.43
N GLY A 207 -16.31 -13.57 -13.24
CA GLY A 207 -17.57 -13.08 -12.69
C GLY A 207 -17.84 -13.42 -11.23
N CYS A 208 -16.81 -13.70 -10.41
CA CYS A 208 -16.96 -14.17 -9.04
C CYS A 208 -17.55 -13.17 -8.04
N GLY A 209 -17.72 -11.90 -8.40
CA GLY A 209 -18.33 -10.86 -7.56
C GLY A 209 -17.42 -10.18 -6.55
N ARG A 210 -16.26 -10.74 -6.16
CA ARG A 210 -15.40 -10.21 -5.10
C ARG A 210 -15.03 -8.72 -5.26
N CYS A 211 -14.79 -8.28 -6.49
CA CYS A 211 -14.49 -6.88 -6.78
C CYS A 211 -15.71 -5.96 -6.57
N ALA A 212 -16.92 -6.46 -6.78
CA ALA A 212 -18.16 -5.71 -6.54
C ALA A 212 -18.43 -5.57 -5.03
N GLU A 213 -18.30 -6.68 -4.29
CA GLU A 213 -18.43 -6.71 -2.82
C GLU A 213 -17.43 -5.79 -2.12
N SER A 214 -16.21 -5.72 -2.67
CA SER A 214 -15.11 -4.92 -2.10
C SER A 214 -15.07 -3.48 -2.62
N CYS A 215 -16.03 -3.05 -3.44
CA CYS A 215 -16.01 -1.71 -4.00
C CYS A 215 -16.59 -0.68 -3.02
N PRO A 216 -15.79 0.21 -2.40
CA PRO A 216 -16.30 1.18 -1.43
C PRO A 216 -17.26 2.21 -2.06
N ALA A 217 -17.18 2.40 -3.38
CA ALA A 217 -18.04 3.31 -4.13
C ALA A 217 -19.22 2.58 -4.80
N HIS A 218 -19.36 1.26 -4.59
CA HIS A 218 -20.42 0.42 -5.16
C HIS A 218 -20.62 0.59 -6.68
N THR A 219 -19.54 0.82 -7.42
CA THR A 219 -19.57 1.12 -8.87
C THR A 219 -19.30 -0.10 -9.75
N ILE A 220 -19.26 -1.30 -9.17
CA ILE A 220 -18.95 -2.52 -9.91
C ILE A 220 -20.17 -3.44 -9.90
N GLU A 221 -20.60 -3.86 -11.09
CA GLU A 221 -21.69 -4.81 -11.27
C GLU A 221 -21.18 -6.04 -12.05
N ILE A 222 -21.85 -7.19 -11.84
CA ILE A 222 -21.61 -8.38 -12.65
C ILE A 222 -22.68 -8.45 -13.73
N LYS A 223 -22.27 -8.25 -15.00
CA LYS A 223 -23.15 -8.32 -16.17
C LYS A 223 -22.64 -9.41 -17.13
N ASN A 224 -23.53 -10.32 -17.52
CA ASN A 224 -23.21 -11.44 -18.41
C ASN A 224 -21.97 -12.24 -17.92
N GLY A 225 -21.89 -12.54 -16.61
CA GLY A 225 -20.79 -13.28 -16.01
C GLY A 225 -19.45 -12.56 -15.99
N LYS A 226 -19.41 -11.23 -16.15
CA LYS A 226 -18.19 -10.43 -16.14
C LYS A 226 -18.40 -9.17 -15.31
N ALA A 227 -17.34 -8.72 -14.63
CA ALA A 227 -17.37 -7.45 -13.92
C ALA A 227 -17.39 -6.27 -14.88
N VAL A 228 -18.18 -5.26 -14.55
CA VAL A 228 -18.29 -3.98 -15.26
C VAL A 228 -18.09 -2.86 -14.24
N ILE A 229 -17.09 -2.01 -14.46
CA ILE A 229 -16.74 -0.91 -13.55
C ILE A 229 -17.38 0.38 -14.07
N GLY A 230 -18.23 1.00 -13.26
CA GLY A 230 -18.79 2.33 -13.51
C GLY A 230 -17.71 3.40 -13.49
N ARG A 231 -17.69 4.28 -14.51
CA ARG A 231 -16.60 5.24 -14.70
C ARG A 231 -16.79 6.55 -13.93
N ARG A 232 -18.04 6.96 -13.70
CA ARG A 232 -18.37 8.27 -13.11
C ARG A 232 -18.01 8.34 -11.63
N ASP A 233 -18.41 7.31 -10.89
CA ASP A 233 -18.37 7.31 -9.43
C ASP A 233 -17.17 6.51 -8.88
N CYS A 234 -16.32 5.96 -9.76
CA CYS A 234 -15.12 5.23 -9.37
C CYS A 234 -14.09 6.16 -8.75
N ILE A 235 -13.81 5.97 -7.45
CA ILE A 235 -12.81 6.73 -6.68
C ILE A 235 -11.35 6.32 -6.96
N LYS A 236 -11.11 5.36 -7.84
CA LYS A 236 -9.78 4.89 -8.28
C LYS A 236 -8.89 4.38 -7.12
N CYS A 237 -9.47 3.80 -6.09
CA CYS A 237 -8.76 3.21 -4.96
C CYS A 237 -8.02 1.89 -5.30
N PHE A 238 -8.35 1.27 -6.42
CA PHE A 238 -7.78 0.00 -6.91
C PHE A 238 -8.01 -1.23 -6.00
N CYS A 239 -8.85 -1.15 -4.96
CA CYS A 239 -9.20 -2.31 -4.13
C CYS A 239 -9.69 -3.51 -4.97
N CYS A 240 -10.44 -3.25 -6.05
CA CYS A 240 -10.92 -4.28 -6.97
C CYS A 240 -9.77 -5.02 -7.69
N GLN A 241 -8.63 -4.35 -7.96
CA GLN A 241 -7.43 -4.97 -8.51
C GLN A 241 -6.72 -5.82 -7.45
N GLU A 242 -6.55 -5.28 -6.25
CA GLU A 242 -5.89 -5.96 -5.14
C GLU A 242 -6.59 -7.26 -4.74
N LEU A 243 -7.92 -7.22 -4.69
CA LEU A 243 -8.75 -8.33 -4.20
C LEU A 243 -9.19 -9.32 -5.31
N CYS A 244 -8.79 -9.10 -6.56
CA CYS A 244 -9.15 -9.99 -7.66
C CYS A 244 -8.33 -11.29 -7.63
N PRO A 245 -8.91 -12.47 -7.33
CA PRO A 245 -8.18 -13.73 -7.21
C PRO A 245 -7.66 -14.25 -8.56
N LYS A 246 -8.16 -13.69 -9.67
CA LYS A 246 -7.75 -14.04 -11.04
C LYS A 246 -6.88 -12.96 -11.68
N HIS A 247 -6.48 -11.92 -10.93
CA HIS A 247 -5.73 -10.78 -11.44
C HIS A 247 -6.32 -10.19 -12.74
N ALA A 248 -7.65 -10.27 -12.87
CA ALA A 248 -8.39 -9.86 -14.06
C ALA A 248 -8.66 -8.35 -14.13
N ILE A 249 -8.06 -7.55 -13.25
CA ILE A 249 -8.22 -6.09 -13.24
C ILE A 249 -6.84 -5.45 -13.37
N GLU A 250 -6.64 -4.70 -14.43
CA GLU A 250 -5.42 -3.97 -14.76
C GLU A 250 -5.55 -2.47 -14.54
N VAL A 251 -4.43 -1.76 -14.45
CA VAL A 251 -4.36 -0.30 -14.49
C VAL A 251 -4.32 0.13 -15.95
N LYS A 252 -5.42 0.68 -16.47
CA LYS A 252 -5.46 1.18 -17.85
C LYS A 252 -5.01 2.63 -17.90
N LYS A 253 -3.93 2.89 -18.65
CA LYS A 253 -3.47 4.24 -19.02
C LYS A 253 -4.28 4.77 -20.21
N ASN A 254 -4.45 6.07 -20.30
CA ASN A 254 -5.04 6.67 -21.50
C ASN A 254 -4.01 6.71 -22.64
N PHE A 255 -4.47 6.70 -23.89
CA PHE A 255 -3.64 6.65 -25.11
C PHE A 255 -2.55 7.75 -25.17
N ILE A 256 -2.84 8.94 -24.65
CA ILE A 256 -1.91 10.08 -24.61
C ILE A 256 -0.59 9.73 -23.88
N PHE A 257 -0.62 8.79 -22.94
CA PHE A 257 0.57 8.37 -22.17
C PHE A 257 1.34 7.21 -22.79
N LYS A 258 0.83 6.60 -23.86
CA LYS A 258 1.57 5.61 -24.66
C LYS A 258 2.57 6.26 -25.63
N LEU A 259 2.40 7.56 -25.90
CA LEU A 259 3.22 8.34 -26.85
C LEU A 259 4.37 9.11 -26.18
N ALA A 260 4.50 9.02 -24.84
CA ALA A 260 5.52 9.74 -24.05
C ALA A 260 6.66 8.79 -23.57
N HIS A 261 6.86 7.67 -24.29
CA HIS A 261 8.00 6.77 -24.13
C HIS A 261 8.70 6.55 -25.45
#